data_e91a90123e2370085db7b9d16c3386a7
#
_entry.id   e91a90123e2370085db7b9d16c3386a7
#
_cell.length_a   1.000
_cell.length_b   1.000
_cell.length_c   1.000
_cell.angle_alpha   90.00
_cell.angle_beta   90.00
_cell.angle_gamma   90.00
#
_symmetry.space_group_name_H-M   'P 1'
#
loop_
_entity.id
_entity.type
_entity.pdbx_description
1 polymer ?
#
loop_
_entity_poly.entity_id
_entity_poly.type
_entity_poly.pdbx_seq_one_letter_code
_entity_poly.pdbx_strand_id
1 'polypeptide(L)'
;MLTMLPTSTDVCAPAIVPETLTNRPKLPRLRTLKTFNLPPQQVDEVLLSASTLLPTPTSEILGGHPLRILIAPSGFKESLGPEHVADAIEAGCRKVLDERSVIIKKLPLHDGGEGFARALVAAHGGNVSNETVTGPIGVPVESHLGFVHDKTAVLDMAAAAGLRLVPKDSRDPTVTTTYGVGELIRKALDAGCTKIIIGCGDSGTSDGGAGMLQALGVRLLDAEGNELPKADGGRALSRLESICWCGVHPRLHKDAAEKVQIEAVCNVKNVLCGPRGVARVYGPQKGATPEQVDLLAAALDRLALVAQSTLRRDISSAPGSGASGGLGAGLMMLGARLRARSDAINEYFEFDRVFEKQWDFVITAEGSLDSQSTQGKMTTEVARRAKRRGAQVVALAGTIGEGADGCYGAGIKAFTSIMRGPLTLDEAIVQTENLVKDGAEKVVRMIMVGLALGNRHRR
;
A
#
# COMPACT_ATOMS: atom_id res chain seq x y z
N MET A 1 66.88 -4.34 13.76
CA MET A 1 67.50 -3.14 13.21
C MET A 1 66.41 -2.08 13.21
N LEU A 2 66.58 -1.17 14.19
CA LEU A 2 65.85 0.07 14.37
C LEU A 2 66.08 1.03 13.20
N THR A 3 65.07 1.84 12.85
CA THR A 3 65.18 3.29 12.55
C THR A 3 63.75 3.77 12.30
N MET A 4 63.13 4.38 13.25
CA MET A 4 63.05 5.82 13.63
C MET A 4 62.28 6.69 12.63
N LEU A 5 61.17 7.24 13.14
CA LEU A 5 60.38 8.38 12.64
C LEU A 5 61.23 9.65 12.47
N PRO A 6 60.73 10.64 11.75
CA PRO A 6 60.59 11.92 12.45
C PRO A 6 59.18 12.54 12.32
N THR A 7 58.79 13.14 13.44
CA THR A 7 57.84 14.20 13.65
C THR A 7 58.23 15.49 12.95
N SER A 8 57.28 16.23 12.34
CA SER A 8 57.41 17.70 12.30
C SER A 8 55.99 18.33 12.33
N THR A 9 55.79 19.07 13.35
CA THR A 9 54.86 20.19 13.53
C THR A 9 55.23 21.31 12.56
N ASP A 10 54.18 21.96 11.91
CA ASP A 10 54.20 23.39 11.66
C ASP A 10 52.84 23.82 11.11
N VAL A 11 52.17 24.61 11.91
CA VAL A 11 51.90 26.04 11.81
C VAL A 11 50.80 26.43 10.80
N CYS A 12 49.69 26.89 11.38
CA CYS A 12 48.60 27.64 10.76
C CYS A 12 49.09 28.85 9.95
N ALA A 13 48.55 29.04 8.77
CA ALA A 13 48.46 30.34 8.12
C ALA A 13 46.99 30.63 7.73
N PRO A 14 46.52 31.88 7.87
CA PRO A 14 45.11 32.22 7.76
C PRO A 14 44.66 32.37 6.29
N ALA A 15 43.48 31.84 6.00
CA ALA A 15 42.82 32.04 4.71
C ALA A 15 42.38 33.48 4.52
N ILE A 16 42.80 34.06 3.41
CA ILE A 16 42.41 35.36 2.89
C ILE A 16 40.93 35.32 2.48
N VAL A 17 40.13 36.19 3.10
CA VAL A 17 38.77 36.50 2.69
C VAL A 17 38.80 37.59 1.63
N PRO A 18 38.22 37.46 0.46
CA PRO A 18 38.02 38.61 -0.42
C PRO A 18 36.79 39.41 0.05
N GLU A 19 37.08 40.64 0.47
CA GLU A 19 36.06 41.70 0.52
C GLU A 19 35.56 42.05 -0.86
N THR A 20 34.33 42.46 -0.89
CA THR A 20 33.55 43.23 -1.85
C THR A 20 32.41 42.46 -2.51
N LEU A 21 31.24 42.75 -1.95
CA LEU A 21 30.03 43.10 -2.73
C LEU A 21 28.93 43.61 -1.79
N THR A 22 29.11 44.86 -1.37
CA THR A 22 28.03 45.68 -0.77
C THR A 22 27.19 46.23 -1.91
N ASN A 23 26.06 45.59 -2.18
CA ASN A 23 24.87 46.25 -2.77
C ASN A 23 23.67 45.33 -2.62
N ARG A 24 23.07 45.32 -1.44
CA ARG A 24 21.70 44.86 -1.26
C ARG A 24 20.75 46.06 -1.38
N PRO A 25 19.72 46.03 -2.23
CA PRO A 25 18.70 47.07 -2.20
C PRO A 25 17.97 47.01 -0.86
N LYS A 26 17.82 48.17 -0.23
CA LYS A 26 17.05 48.36 1.00
C LYS A 26 15.59 48.02 0.73
N LEU A 27 15.11 46.96 1.32
CA LEU A 27 13.68 46.66 1.40
C LEU A 27 12.96 47.83 2.09
N PRO A 28 11.80 48.28 1.59
CA PRO A 28 11.02 49.34 2.26
C PRO A 28 10.56 48.81 3.62
N ARG A 29 10.76 49.64 4.65
CA ARG A 29 10.25 49.39 6.00
C ARG A 29 8.73 49.16 5.92
N LEU A 30 8.27 47.96 6.22
CA LEU A 30 6.88 47.67 6.52
C LEU A 30 6.40 48.65 7.58
N ARG A 31 5.49 49.56 7.21
CA ARG A 31 4.72 50.37 8.16
C ARG A 31 3.97 49.41 9.05
N THR A 32 4.22 49.49 10.33
CA THR A 32 3.46 48.81 11.40
C THR A 32 1.97 48.97 11.13
N LEU A 33 1.32 47.88 10.78
CA LEU A 33 -0.14 47.81 10.82
C LEU A 33 -0.55 48.11 12.25
N LYS A 34 -1.28 49.18 12.43
CA LYS A 34 -1.97 49.50 13.70
C LYS A 34 -2.89 48.30 13.97
N THR A 35 -2.62 47.59 15.05
CA THR A 35 -3.58 46.64 15.62
C THR A 35 -4.84 47.39 15.97
N PHE A 36 -5.93 47.10 15.26
CA PHE A 36 -7.26 47.51 15.65
C PHE A 36 -7.61 46.72 16.90
N ASN A 37 -7.52 47.38 18.07
CA ASN A 37 -8.11 46.85 19.30
C ASN A 37 -9.62 47.04 19.21
N LEU A 38 -10.33 46.05 18.70
CA LEU A 38 -11.77 45.95 18.81
C LEU A 38 -12.10 45.37 20.19
N PRO A 39 -13.12 45.89 20.89
CA PRO A 39 -13.57 45.32 22.15
C PRO A 39 -14.08 43.88 21.92
N PRO A 40 -13.93 42.96 22.91
CA PRO A 40 -14.24 41.55 22.76
C PRO A 40 -15.64 41.25 22.21
N GLN A 41 -16.62 42.03 22.54
CA GLN A 41 -18.00 41.88 22.05
C GLN A 41 -18.19 42.16 20.55
N GLN A 42 -17.33 42.97 19.92
CA GLN A 42 -17.38 43.19 18.47
C GLN A 42 -16.61 42.10 17.67
N VAL A 43 -15.70 41.36 18.29
CA VAL A 43 -15.00 40.24 17.66
C VAL A 43 -15.98 39.08 17.45
N ASP A 44 -16.85 38.82 18.40
CA ASP A 44 -17.86 37.77 18.30
C ASP A 44 -18.95 38.11 17.26
N GLU A 45 -19.37 39.36 17.14
CA GLU A 45 -20.29 39.80 16.09
C GLU A 45 -19.67 39.74 14.69
N VAL A 46 -18.40 40.08 14.54
CA VAL A 46 -17.68 39.95 13.26
C VAL A 46 -17.45 38.51 12.89
N LEU A 47 -17.15 37.63 13.88
CA LEU A 47 -17.04 36.20 13.66
C LEU A 47 -18.39 35.54 13.38
N LEU A 48 -19.47 35.96 14.03
CA LEU A 48 -20.83 35.50 13.75
C LEU A 48 -21.32 36.01 12.38
N SER A 49 -21.01 37.26 11.99
CA SER A 49 -21.36 37.79 10.66
C SER A 49 -20.50 37.15 9.54
N ALA A 50 -19.27 36.76 9.81
CA ALA A 50 -18.46 36.02 8.86
C ALA A 50 -18.94 34.55 8.67
N SER A 51 -19.59 33.97 9.67
CA SER A 51 -20.24 32.65 9.56
C SER A 51 -21.60 32.70 8.83
N THR A 52 -22.20 33.84 8.69
CA THR A 52 -23.50 34.05 7.97
C THR A 52 -23.33 34.50 6.51
N LEU A 53 -22.10 34.76 6.05
CA LEU A 53 -21.80 34.97 4.63
C LEU A 53 -21.54 33.60 3.94
N LEU A 54 -22.45 32.66 4.13
CA LEU A 54 -22.47 31.50 3.25
C LEU A 54 -23.35 31.80 2.04
N PRO A 55 -22.74 31.49 0.89
CA PRO A 55 -23.31 31.85 -0.41
C PRO A 55 -24.52 30.98 -0.71
N THR A 56 -25.25 31.41 -1.71
CA THR A 56 -26.25 30.70 -2.51
C THR A 56 -26.39 29.22 -2.12
N PRO A 57 -27.61 28.77 -1.74
CA PRO A 57 -27.84 27.37 -1.39
C PRO A 57 -27.20 26.45 -2.42
N THR A 58 -26.49 25.45 -1.97
CA THR A 58 -25.77 24.47 -2.81
C THR A 58 -26.69 23.88 -3.89
N SER A 59 -27.98 23.77 -3.60
CA SER A 59 -29.04 23.33 -4.52
C SER A 59 -29.22 24.22 -5.75
N GLU A 60 -29.06 25.56 -5.65
CA GLU A 60 -29.12 26.45 -6.83
C GLU A 60 -27.89 26.31 -7.74
N ILE A 61 -26.74 26.05 -7.16
CA ILE A 61 -25.50 25.82 -7.93
C ILE A 61 -25.56 24.48 -8.70
N LEU A 62 -26.29 23.50 -8.18
CA LEU A 62 -26.40 22.16 -8.75
C LEU A 62 -27.59 21.97 -9.70
N GLY A 63 -28.35 23.03 -10.02
CA GLY A 63 -29.47 22.94 -10.97
C GLY A 63 -30.59 21.99 -10.52
N GLY A 64 -30.76 21.81 -9.21
CA GLY A 64 -31.85 21.04 -8.60
C GLY A 64 -31.61 19.53 -8.48
N HIS A 65 -30.49 18.99 -8.97
CA HIS A 65 -30.14 17.58 -8.80
C HIS A 65 -29.01 17.38 -7.77
N PRO A 66 -29.09 16.35 -6.90
CA PRO A 66 -28.01 16.08 -5.96
C PRO A 66 -26.75 15.65 -6.69
N LEU A 67 -25.60 16.20 -6.26
CA LEU A 67 -24.28 15.81 -6.75
C LEU A 67 -23.97 14.35 -6.35
N ARG A 68 -23.57 13.51 -7.29
CA ARG A 68 -23.28 12.10 -7.05
C ARG A 68 -21.77 11.91 -6.93
N ILE A 69 -21.29 11.62 -5.74
CA ILE A 69 -19.87 11.45 -5.43
C ILE A 69 -19.57 9.99 -5.08
N LEU A 70 -18.62 9.40 -5.80
CA LEU A 70 -18.00 8.14 -5.42
C LEU A 70 -16.68 8.42 -4.70
N ILE A 71 -16.55 7.92 -3.47
CA ILE A 71 -15.31 7.97 -2.69
C ILE A 71 -14.67 6.58 -2.76
N ALA A 72 -13.60 6.46 -3.54
CA ALA A 72 -12.93 5.19 -3.80
C ALA A 72 -11.41 5.28 -3.51
N PRO A 73 -11.01 5.42 -2.24
CA PRO A 73 -9.61 5.53 -1.84
C PRO A 73 -8.97 4.16 -1.63
N SER A 74 -7.65 4.09 -1.80
CA SER A 74 -6.83 3.08 -1.12
C SER A 74 -6.36 3.59 0.24
N GLY A 75 -5.74 2.71 1.04
CA GLY A 75 -5.16 3.08 2.33
C GLY A 75 -3.86 3.88 2.19
N PHE A 76 -3.52 4.61 3.24
CA PHE A 76 -2.21 5.24 3.43
C PHE A 76 -1.35 4.28 4.25
N LYS A 77 -0.35 3.69 3.62
CA LYS A 77 0.52 2.67 4.23
C LYS A 77 1.09 3.15 5.57
N GLU A 78 1.13 2.22 6.53
CA GLU A 78 1.60 2.45 7.91
C GLU A 78 0.80 3.51 8.68
N SER A 79 -0.32 4.03 8.15
CA SER A 79 -1.10 5.10 8.77
C SER A 79 -2.60 4.79 8.85
N LEU A 80 -3.33 4.81 7.73
CA LEU A 80 -4.80 4.77 7.74
C LEU A 80 -5.33 3.78 6.71
N GLY A 81 -6.19 2.85 7.14
CA GLY A 81 -6.86 1.90 6.25
C GLY A 81 -7.86 2.56 5.31
N PRO A 82 -8.20 1.92 4.18
CA PRO A 82 -9.04 2.53 3.15
C PRO A 82 -10.45 2.90 3.62
N GLU A 83 -11.03 2.21 4.60
CA GLU A 83 -12.32 2.54 5.22
C GLU A 83 -12.26 3.90 5.92
N HIS A 84 -11.27 4.06 6.81
CA HIS A 84 -11.08 5.29 7.56
C HIS A 84 -10.70 6.46 6.65
N VAL A 85 -9.95 6.20 5.56
CA VAL A 85 -9.69 7.21 4.53
C VAL A 85 -10.99 7.63 3.85
N ALA A 86 -11.87 6.68 3.51
CA ALA A 86 -13.15 6.99 2.92
C ALA A 86 -14.06 7.80 3.86
N ASP A 87 -14.06 7.45 5.16
CA ASP A 87 -14.79 8.18 6.21
C ASP A 87 -14.27 9.61 6.37
N ALA A 88 -12.95 9.80 6.40
CA ALA A 88 -12.32 11.11 6.49
C ALA A 88 -12.62 11.97 5.26
N ILE A 89 -12.62 11.40 4.05
CA ILE A 89 -13.01 12.11 2.82
C ILE A 89 -14.47 12.52 2.88
N GLU A 90 -15.39 11.60 3.27
CA GLU A 90 -16.80 11.93 3.44
C GLU A 90 -17.00 13.05 4.46
N ALA A 91 -16.35 12.97 5.62
CA ALA A 91 -16.42 14.02 6.64
C ALA A 91 -15.92 15.38 6.13
N GLY A 92 -14.91 15.40 5.26
CA GLY A 92 -14.45 16.62 4.58
C GLY A 92 -15.48 17.17 3.58
N CYS A 93 -16.10 16.29 2.78
CA CYS A 93 -17.16 16.66 1.85
C CYS A 93 -18.37 17.26 2.58
N ARG A 94 -18.78 16.66 3.71
CA ARG A 94 -19.94 17.09 4.52
C ARG A 94 -19.75 18.45 5.18
N LYS A 95 -18.53 18.96 5.32
CA LYS A 95 -18.29 20.35 5.77
C LYS A 95 -18.73 21.41 4.74
N VAL A 96 -18.91 21.02 3.48
CA VAL A 96 -19.22 21.92 2.36
C VAL A 96 -20.58 21.62 1.75
N LEU A 97 -20.96 20.34 1.71
CA LEU A 97 -22.17 19.84 1.06
C LEU A 97 -23.14 19.32 2.12
N ASP A 98 -24.37 19.82 2.10
CA ASP A 98 -25.43 19.28 2.94
C ASP A 98 -25.96 17.93 2.43
N GLU A 99 -26.70 17.21 3.29
CA GLU A 99 -27.20 15.86 2.96
C GLU A 99 -28.19 15.86 1.79
N ARG A 100 -28.90 16.94 1.55
CA ARG A 100 -29.88 17.05 0.47
C ARG A 100 -29.24 17.33 -0.88
N SER A 101 -28.05 17.93 -0.85
CA SER A 101 -27.30 18.37 -2.03
C SER A 101 -26.39 17.29 -2.60
N VAL A 102 -26.14 16.17 -1.88
CA VAL A 102 -25.16 15.18 -2.30
C VAL A 102 -25.56 13.74 -1.96
N ILE A 103 -25.31 12.85 -2.91
CA ILE A 103 -25.35 11.39 -2.71
C ILE A 103 -23.91 10.90 -2.71
N ILE A 104 -23.44 10.40 -1.56
CA ILE A 104 -22.11 9.84 -1.40
C ILE A 104 -22.19 8.31 -1.34
N LYS A 105 -21.36 7.64 -2.13
CA LYS A 105 -21.10 6.21 -2.04
C LYS A 105 -19.62 6.00 -1.71
N LYS A 106 -19.35 5.24 -0.66
CA LYS A 106 -17.98 4.80 -0.32
C LYS A 106 -17.70 3.44 -0.96
N LEU A 107 -16.50 3.30 -1.49
CA LEU A 107 -15.93 2.07 -2.04
C LEU A 107 -14.47 1.99 -1.61
N PRO A 108 -14.17 1.66 -0.35
CA PRO A 108 -12.79 1.48 0.09
C PRO A 108 -12.14 0.35 -0.70
N LEU A 109 -10.89 0.57 -1.13
CA LEU A 109 -10.20 -0.31 -2.07
C LEU A 109 -9.04 -1.03 -1.38
N HIS A 110 -9.20 -2.32 -1.25
CA HIS A 110 -8.16 -3.21 -0.74
C HIS A 110 -7.36 -3.79 -1.90
N ASP A 111 -6.09 -3.53 -1.91
CA ASP A 111 -5.20 -3.93 -3.00
C ASP A 111 -4.55 -5.32 -2.79
N GLY A 112 -5.14 -6.16 -1.95
CA GLY A 112 -4.56 -7.45 -1.54
C GLY A 112 -3.52 -7.31 -0.41
N GLY A 113 -3.30 -6.09 0.10
CA GLY A 113 -2.51 -5.79 1.29
C GLY A 113 -3.30 -6.01 2.57
N GLU A 114 -2.85 -5.37 3.64
CA GLU A 114 -3.49 -5.45 4.95
C GLU A 114 -4.96 -5.02 4.92
N GLY A 115 -5.82 -5.80 5.60
CA GLY A 115 -7.27 -5.56 5.66
C GLY A 115 -8.09 -6.19 4.55
N PHE A 116 -7.47 -6.78 3.51
CA PHE A 116 -8.17 -7.43 2.41
C PHE A 116 -9.11 -8.55 2.88
N ALA A 117 -8.65 -9.42 3.81
CA ALA A 117 -9.46 -10.51 4.34
C ALA A 117 -10.68 -9.99 5.10
N ARG A 118 -10.51 -9.00 5.97
CA ARG A 118 -11.61 -8.39 6.72
C ARG A 118 -12.64 -7.72 5.80
N ALA A 119 -12.17 -7.01 4.78
CA ALA A 119 -13.04 -6.38 3.79
C ALA A 119 -13.84 -7.42 2.99
N LEU A 120 -13.21 -8.51 2.58
CA LEU A 120 -13.88 -9.57 1.83
C LEU A 120 -14.94 -10.28 2.69
N VAL A 121 -14.62 -10.56 3.95
CA VAL A 121 -15.59 -11.09 4.93
C VAL A 121 -16.75 -10.13 5.13
N ALA A 122 -16.49 -8.83 5.25
CA ALA A 122 -17.55 -7.82 5.40
C ALA A 122 -18.44 -7.70 4.15
N ALA A 123 -17.86 -7.87 2.95
CA ALA A 123 -18.60 -7.79 1.69
C ALA A 123 -19.51 -9.01 1.44
N HIS A 124 -19.08 -10.21 1.85
CA HIS A 124 -19.76 -11.47 1.53
C HIS A 124 -20.51 -12.09 2.72
N GLY A 125 -20.40 -11.51 3.90
CA GLY A 125 -20.85 -12.12 5.14
C GLY A 125 -19.94 -13.29 5.56
N GLY A 126 -19.74 -13.45 6.87
CA GLY A 126 -18.84 -14.48 7.40
C GLY A 126 -18.32 -14.08 8.77
N ASN A 127 -17.25 -14.68 9.19
CA ASN A 127 -16.61 -14.40 10.46
C ASN A 127 -15.09 -14.29 10.32
N VAL A 128 -14.47 -13.57 11.24
CA VAL A 128 -13.02 -13.45 11.36
C VAL A 128 -12.59 -14.11 12.65
N SER A 129 -11.66 -15.08 12.56
CA SER A 129 -10.99 -15.68 13.71
C SER A 129 -9.67 -14.95 13.97
N ASN A 130 -9.41 -14.59 15.22
CA ASN A 130 -8.10 -14.08 15.61
C ASN A 130 -7.17 -15.25 15.88
N GLU A 131 -5.95 -15.15 15.37
CA GLU A 131 -4.97 -16.23 15.41
C GLU A 131 -3.62 -15.68 15.87
N THR A 132 -2.93 -16.44 16.69
CA THR A 132 -1.51 -16.16 16.99
C THR A 132 -0.65 -17.04 16.08
N VAL A 133 0.30 -16.43 15.38
CA VAL A 133 1.21 -17.10 14.43
C VAL A 133 2.62 -16.55 14.55
N THR A 134 3.56 -17.24 13.92
CA THR A 134 4.96 -16.78 13.82
C THR A 134 5.03 -15.53 12.96
N GLY A 135 5.48 -14.42 13.53
CA GLY A 135 5.71 -13.15 12.83
C GLY A 135 6.94 -13.17 11.92
N PRO A 136 7.16 -12.09 11.16
CA PRO A 136 8.24 -12.02 10.17
C PRO A 136 9.65 -12.13 10.76
N ILE A 137 9.85 -11.77 12.02
CA ILE A 137 11.12 -11.87 12.74
C ILE A 137 11.20 -13.08 13.68
N GLY A 138 10.33 -14.09 13.49
CA GLY A 138 10.33 -15.31 14.27
C GLY A 138 9.65 -15.25 15.64
N VAL A 139 9.12 -14.09 16.06
CA VAL A 139 8.34 -13.94 17.29
C VAL A 139 6.84 -14.06 17.03
N PRO A 140 6.04 -14.55 17.99
CA PRO A 140 4.59 -14.61 17.83
C PRO A 140 3.96 -13.24 17.60
N VAL A 141 2.99 -13.18 16.70
CA VAL A 141 2.18 -11.98 16.41
C VAL A 141 0.71 -12.34 16.35
N GLU A 142 -0.12 -11.36 16.73
CA GLU A 142 -1.56 -11.45 16.51
C GLU A 142 -1.88 -11.24 15.03
N SER A 143 -2.65 -12.15 14.50
CA SER A 143 -3.07 -12.20 13.11
C SER A 143 -4.55 -12.56 13.01
N HIS A 144 -5.04 -12.83 11.80
CA HIS A 144 -6.43 -13.22 11.61
C HIS A 144 -6.62 -14.07 10.37
N LEU A 145 -7.70 -14.86 10.38
CA LEU A 145 -8.18 -15.68 9.29
C LEU A 145 -9.67 -15.42 9.10
N GLY A 146 -10.05 -15.00 7.90
CA GLY A 146 -11.45 -14.81 7.52
C GLY A 146 -12.05 -16.11 6.99
N PHE A 147 -13.33 -16.35 7.32
CA PHE A 147 -14.12 -17.43 6.76
C PHE A 147 -15.35 -16.82 6.09
N VAL A 148 -15.57 -17.13 4.83
CA VAL A 148 -16.77 -16.77 4.06
C VAL A 148 -17.51 -18.05 3.64
N HIS A 149 -18.68 -17.89 2.99
CA HIS A 149 -19.48 -19.03 2.57
C HIS A 149 -18.67 -20.08 1.79
N ASP A 150 -19.23 -21.30 1.65
CA ASP A 150 -18.72 -22.40 0.82
C ASP A 150 -17.32 -22.91 1.19
N LYS A 151 -16.99 -22.95 2.49
CA LYS A 151 -15.69 -23.44 2.97
C LYS A 151 -14.51 -22.67 2.37
N THR A 152 -14.66 -21.36 2.20
CA THR A 152 -13.61 -20.47 1.72
C THR A 152 -12.95 -19.76 2.88
N ALA A 153 -11.62 -19.89 2.98
CA ALA A 153 -10.80 -19.09 3.88
C ALA A 153 -10.18 -17.91 3.12
N VAL A 154 -10.01 -16.79 3.80
CA VAL A 154 -9.36 -15.59 3.28
C VAL A 154 -8.33 -15.10 4.27
N LEU A 155 -7.14 -14.79 3.80
CA LEU A 155 -6.07 -14.25 4.65
C LEU A 155 -5.27 -13.16 3.93
N ASP A 156 -4.71 -12.26 4.74
CA ASP A 156 -3.71 -11.29 4.30
C ASP A 156 -2.33 -11.81 4.68
N MET A 157 -1.44 -11.94 3.72
CA MET A 157 -0.07 -12.29 4.07
C MET A 157 0.56 -11.25 5.02
N ALA A 158 0.16 -9.98 4.88
CA ALA A 158 0.66 -8.89 5.70
C ALA A 158 0.26 -8.98 7.18
N ALA A 159 -0.86 -9.65 7.49
CA ALA A 159 -1.29 -9.88 8.86
C ALA A 159 -0.36 -10.84 9.64
N ALA A 160 0.43 -11.66 8.93
CA ALA A 160 1.41 -12.58 9.53
C ALA A 160 2.87 -12.23 9.20
N ALA A 161 3.12 -11.60 8.04
CA ALA A 161 4.48 -11.36 7.53
C ALA A 161 4.62 -9.96 6.88
N GLY A 162 3.83 -9.00 7.35
CA GLY A 162 3.83 -7.62 6.84
C GLY A 162 5.02 -6.79 7.31
N LEU A 163 5.35 -5.75 6.54
CA LEU A 163 6.44 -4.82 6.88
C LEU A 163 6.18 -4.06 8.18
N ARG A 164 4.93 -3.78 8.50
CA ARG A 164 4.52 -3.13 9.74
C ARG A 164 4.89 -3.94 11.00
N LEU A 165 4.94 -5.27 10.87
CA LEU A 165 5.32 -6.16 11.96
C LEU A 165 6.84 -6.25 12.18
N VAL A 166 7.63 -5.59 11.32
CA VAL A 166 9.09 -5.51 11.44
C VAL A 166 9.46 -4.13 11.99
N PRO A 167 9.98 -4.02 13.23
CA PRO A 167 10.44 -2.75 13.77
C PRO A 167 11.44 -2.07 12.84
N LYS A 168 11.38 -0.72 12.74
CA LYS A 168 12.19 0.05 11.76
C LYS A 168 13.69 -0.17 11.91
N ASP A 169 14.16 -0.31 13.13
CA ASP A 169 15.57 -0.57 13.51
C ASP A 169 16.01 -2.04 13.32
N SER A 170 15.06 -2.94 13.11
CA SER A 170 15.30 -4.38 12.93
C SER A 170 14.98 -4.85 11.51
N ARG A 171 14.85 -3.93 10.56
CA ARG A 171 14.51 -4.24 9.15
C ARG A 171 15.69 -4.87 8.43
N ASP A 172 15.71 -6.18 8.38
CA ASP A 172 16.62 -7.00 7.60
C ASP A 172 15.83 -8.09 6.83
N PRO A 173 15.54 -7.89 5.53
CA PRO A 173 14.75 -8.85 4.77
C PRO A 173 15.49 -10.16 4.46
N THR A 174 16.77 -10.30 4.82
CA THR A 174 17.52 -11.55 4.66
C THR A 174 17.11 -12.61 5.68
N VAL A 175 16.60 -12.17 6.85
CA VAL A 175 16.20 -13.05 7.96
C VAL A 175 14.70 -13.10 8.20
N THR A 176 13.91 -12.27 7.51
CA THR A 176 12.45 -12.27 7.69
C THR A 176 11.78 -13.43 6.97
N THR A 177 10.71 -13.97 7.56
CA THR A 177 10.09 -15.22 7.13
C THR A 177 8.59 -15.11 6.88
N THR A 178 8.09 -15.93 5.93
CA THR A 178 6.66 -16.17 5.68
C THR A 178 6.08 -17.34 6.47
N TYR A 179 6.76 -17.85 7.51
CA TYR A 179 6.34 -19.05 8.25
C TYR A 179 4.90 -18.93 8.78
N GLY A 180 4.55 -17.80 9.39
CA GLY A 180 3.19 -17.56 9.90
C GLY A 180 2.10 -17.54 8.83
N VAL A 181 2.44 -17.17 7.59
CA VAL A 181 1.49 -17.30 6.46
C VAL A 181 1.15 -18.78 6.22
N GLY A 182 2.15 -19.66 6.28
CA GLY A 182 1.96 -21.11 6.18
C GLY A 182 1.13 -21.67 7.34
N GLU A 183 1.31 -21.14 8.56
CA GLU A 183 0.48 -21.50 9.73
C GLU A 183 -0.99 -21.12 9.52
N LEU A 184 -1.28 -19.94 8.97
CA LEU A 184 -2.66 -19.54 8.64
C LEU A 184 -3.27 -20.46 7.57
N ILE A 185 -2.51 -20.79 6.52
CA ILE A 185 -2.95 -21.74 5.49
C ILE A 185 -3.24 -23.10 6.10
N ARG A 186 -2.37 -23.61 6.98
CA ARG A 186 -2.56 -24.89 7.67
C ARG A 186 -3.85 -24.88 8.49
N LYS A 187 -4.09 -23.81 9.27
CA LYS A 187 -5.34 -23.66 10.05
C LYS A 187 -6.59 -23.68 9.15
N ALA A 188 -6.54 -23.01 7.97
CA ALA A 188 -7.61 -23.07 6.99
C ALA A 188 -7.86 -24.50 6.45
N LEU A 189 -6.78 -25.23 6.18
CA LEU A 189 -6.86 -26.62 5.74
C LEU A 189 -7.44 -27.54 6.83
N ASP A 190 -6.98 -27.39 8.06
CA ASP A 190 -7.46 -28.14 9.24
C ASP A 190 -8.94 -27.84 9.52
N ALA A 191 -9.39 -26.60 9.29
CA ALA A 191 -10.81 -26.21 9.36
C ALA A 191 -11.66 -26.77 8.21
N GLY A 192 -11.09 -27.53 7.28
CA GLY A 192 -11.81 -28.16 6.18
C GLY A 192 -12.12 -27.24 5.01
N CYS A 193 -11.48 -26.07 4.88
CA CYS A 193 -11.69 -25.17 3.74
C CYS A 193 -11.23 -25.83 2.43
N THR A 194 -12.02 -25.65 1.39
CA THR A 194 -11.72 -26.17 0.03
C THR A 194 -11.22 -25.09 -0.92
N LYS A 195 -11.39 -23.81 -0.52
CA LYS A 195 -10.83 -22.64 -1.22
C LYS A 195 -10.09 -21.75 -0.23
N ILE A 196 -8.91 -21.26 -0.61
CA ILE A 196 -8.11 -20.33 0.17
C ILE A 196 -7.76 -19.13 -0.72
N ILE A 197 -8.12 -17.93 -0.31
CA ILE A 197 -7.83 -16.68 -1.01
C ILE A 197 -6.78 -15.94 -0.19
N ILE A 198 -5.66 -15.57 -0.82
CA ILE A 198 -4.51 -14.95 -0.17
C ILE A 198 -4.27 -13.59 -0.76
N GLY A 199 -4.44 -12.53 0.02
CA GLY A 199 -4.02 -11.18 -0.33
C GLY A 199 -2.50 -11.05 -0.23
N CYS A 200 -1.83 -10.73 -1.35
CA CYS A 200 -0.39 -10.58 -1.46
C CYS A 200 -0.01 -9.11 -1.64
N GLY A 201 0.14 -8.39 -0.54
CA GLY A 201 0.59 -6.99 -0.48
C GLY A 201 1.35 -6.71 0.82
N ASP A 202 1.94 -5.55 0.94
CA ASP A 202 2.57 -4.98 2.15
C ASP A 202 3.56 -5.89 2.91
N SER A 203 4.22 -6.81 2.20
CA SER A 203 5.14 -7.80 2.80
C SER A 203 6.41 -7.18 3.39
N GLY A 204 6.84 -7.71 4.55
CA GLY A 204 8.13 -7.44 5.18
C GLY A 204 9.22 -8.47 4.86
N THR A 205 8.92 -9.48 4.05
CA THR A 205 9.75 -10.66 3.82
C THR A 205 10.30 -10.74 2.41
N SER A 206 11.40 -11.49 2.21
CA SER A 206 12.03 -11.78 0.92
C SER A 206 12.57 -13.21 0.89
N ASP A 207 11.79 -14.17 1.37
CA ASP A 207 12.18 -15.59 1.52
C ASP A 207 11.64 -16.52 0.43
N GLY A 208 11.08 -15.98 -0.67
CA GLY A 208 10.53 -16.81 -1.75
C GLY A 208 9.34 -17.68 -1.37
N GLY A 209 8.74 -17.47 -0.19
CA GLY A 209 7.71 -18.33 0.39
C GLY A 209 8.27 -19.57 1.10
N ALA A 210 9.58 -19.62 1.35
CA ALA A 210 10.25 -20.75 1.99
C ALA A 210 9.67 -21.08 3.37
N GLY A 211 9.52 -20.05 4.23
CA GLY A 211 8.92 -20.24 5.55
C GLY A 211 7.48 -20.78 5.46
N MET A 212 6.67 -20.27 4.56
CA MET A 212 5.32 -20.78 4.30
C MET A 212 5.34 -22.27 3.93
N LEU A 213 6.21 -22.66 3.01
CA LEU A 213 6.35 -24.07 2.61
C LEU A 213 6.78 -24.96 3.79
N GLN A 214 7.75 -24.50 4.59
CA GLN A 214 8.19 -25.23 5.80
C GLN A 214 7.08 -25.40 6.82
N ALA A 215 6.25 -24.36 7.06
CA ALA A 215 5.11 -24.45 7.97
C ALA A 215 4.04 -25.44 7.49
N LEU A 216 3.94 -25.66 6.17
CA LEU A 216 3.05 -26.63 5.56
C LEU A 216 3.65 -28.05 5.48
N GLY A 217 4.87 -28.25 6.00
CA GLY A 217 5.53 -29.55 6.10
C GLY A 217 6.44 -29.90 4.90
N VAL A 218 6.67 -28.96 3.98
CA VAL A 218 7.67 -29.14 2.91
C VAL A 218 9.07 -28.99 3.52
N ARG A 219 9.97 -29.91 3.22
CA ARG A 219 11.35 -29.87 3.71
C ARG A 219 12.27 -29.28 2.65
N LEU A 220 13.04 -28.28 3.03
CA LEU A 220 14.06 -27.64 2.21
C LEU A 220 15.41 -28.19 2.67
N LEU A 221 16.16 -28.83 1.78
CA LEU A 221 17.35 -29.59 2.15
C LEU A 221 18.60 -28.96 1.52
N ASP A 222 19.70 -28.97 2.29
CA ASP A 222 21.05 -28.65 1.79
C ASP A 222 21.68 -29.79 1.05
N ALA A 223 22.97 -29.64 0.61
CA ALA A 223 23.71 -30.62 -0.15
C ALA A 223 24.02 -31.91 0.65
N GLU A 224 24.09 -31.81 1.97
CA GLU A 224 24.29 -32.92 2.90
C GLU A 224 22.98 -33.63 3.26
N GLY A 225 21.83 -33.13 2.77
CA GLY A 225 20.52 -33.69 3.06
C GLY A 225 19.92 -33.20 4.41
N ASN A 226 20.56 -32.24 5.08
CA ASN A 226 20.03 -31.65 6.29
C ASN A 226 18.92 -30.66 5.94
N GLU A 227 17.91 -30.54 6.83
CA GLU A 227 16.86 -29.58 6.66
C GLU A 227 17.37 -28.15 6.98
N LEU A 228 17.10 -27.20 6.09
CA LEU A 228 17.41 -25.79 6.34
C LEU A 228 16.63 -25.31 7.60
N PRO A 229 17.21 -24.42 8.41
CA PRO A 229 16.56 -23.91 9.60
C PRO A 229 15.17 -23.34 9.27
N LYS A 230 14.21 -23.65 10.13
CA LYS A 230 12.83 -23.14 9.96
C LYS A 230 12.80 -21.66 10.27
N ALA A 231 12.03 -20.94 9.48
CA ALA A 231 11.83 -19.51 9.65
C ALA A 231 13.12 -18.64 9.65
N ASP A 232 14.19 -19.08 8.97
CA ASP A 232 15.49 -18.38 8.93
C ASP A 232 15.61 -17.37 7.76
N GLY A 233 14.53 -17.08 7.08
CA GLY A 233 14.44 -16.08 6.02
C GLY A 233 15.08 -16.50 4.69
N GLY A 234 15.19 -15.50 3.79
CA GLY A 234 15.65 -15.73 2.42
C GLY A 234 17.12 -16.12 2.31
N ARG A 235 17.97 -15.68 3.22
CA ARG A 235 19.41 -16.02 3.20
C ARG A 235 19.66 -17.51 3.27
N ALA A 236 18.82 -18.28 3.96
CA ALA A 236 18.97 -19.72 4.10
C ALA A 236 18.91 -20.45 2.74
N LEU A 237 18.19 -19.88 1.77
CA LEU A 237 18.02 -20.45 0.43
C LEU A 237 19.32 -20.51 -0.38
N SER A 238 20.37 -19.79 0.00
CA SER A 238 21.69 -19.90 -0.64
C SER A 238 22.27 -21.32 -0.54
N ARG A 239 21.87 -22.10 0.47
CA ARG A 239 22.28 -23.49 0.71
C ARG A 239 21.27 -24.51 0.18
N LEU A 240 20.16 -24.10 -0.41
CA LEU A 240 19.11 -25.00 -0.88
C LEU A 240 19.63 -25.91 -2.01
N GLU A 241 19.51 -27.21 -1.87
CA GLU A 241 19.89 -28.20 -2.91
C GLU A 241 18.68 -28.99 -3.41
N SER A 242 17.72 -29.31 -2.54
CA SER A 242 16.52 -30.06 -2.92
C SER A 242 15.31 -29.74 -2.09
N ILE A 243 14.12 -30.06 -2.63
CA ILE A 243 12.81 -29.82 -1.98
C ILE A 243 12.12 -31.19 -1.84
N CYS A 244 11.84 -31.60 -0.61
CA CYS A 244 11.09 -32.83 -0.32
C CYS A 244 9.64 -32.50 0.11
N TRP A 245 8.71 -33.08 -0.63
CA TRP A 245 7.26 -32.92 -0.40
C TRP A 245 6.67 -34.00 0.49
N CYS A 246 7.50 -34.91 1.02
CA CYS A 246 7.05 -36.09 1.77
C CYS A 246 6.25 -35.75 3.05
N GLY A 247 6.47 -34.59 3.65
CA GLY A 247 5.77 -34.12 4.86
C GLY A 247 4.71 -33.06 4.61
N VAL A 248 4.42 -32.74 3.33
CA VAL A 248 3.42 -31.70 3.03
C VAL A 248 2.06 -32.07 3.63
N HIS A 249 1.31 -31.05 4.05
CA HIS A 249 -0.03 -31.24 4.59
C HIS A 249 -0.89 -32.15 3.67
N PRO A 250 -1.57 -33.20 4.21
CA PRO A 250 -2.24 -34.22 3.40
C PRO A 250 -3.20 -33.67 2.35
N ARG A 251 -3.92 -32.60 2.64
CA ARG A 251 -4.85 -31.97 1.70
C ARG A 251 -4.17 -31.18 0.57
N LEU A 252 -2.86 -30.95 0.65
CA LEU A 252 -2.03 -30.35 -0.42
C LEU A 252 -1.25 -31.39 -1.21
N HIS A 253 -1.30 -32.65 -0.81
CA HIS A 253 -0.63 -33.70 -1.54
C HIS A 253 -1.23 -33.87 -2.94
N LYS A 254 -0.40 -34.22 -3.93
CA LYS A 254 -0.85 -34.39 -5.33
C LYS A 254 -1.97 -35.42 -5.49
N ASP A 255 -2.01 -36.41 -4.61
CA ASP A 255 -2.98 -37.52 -4.59
C ASP A 255 -4.10 -37.30 -3.57
N ALA A 256 -4.27 -36.06 -3.04
CA ALA A 256 -5.37 -35.74 -2.14
C ALA A 256 -6.73 -36.00 -2.79
N ALA A 257 -7.63 -36.62 -2.04
CA ALA A 257 -8.98 -36.98 -2.53
C ALA A 257 -9.80 -35.74 -2.91
N GLU A 258 -9.63 -34.66 -2.16
CA GLU A 258 -10.27 -33.35 -2.42
C GLU A 258 -9.20 -32.32 -2.72
N LYS A 259 -9.29 -31.69 -3.88
CA LYS A 259 -8.36 -30.62 -4.28
C LYS A 259 -8.72 -29.31 -3.61
N VAL A 260 -7.77 -28.71 -2.91
CA VAL A 260 -7.90 -27.36 -2.37
C VAL A 260 -7.51 -26.34 -3.42
N GLN A 261 -8.39 -25.38 -3.69
CA GLN A 261 -8.10 -24.29 -4.58
C GLN A 261 -7.41 -23.16 -3.80
N ILE A 262 -6.20 -22.80 -4.22
CA ILE A 262 -5.48 -21.67 -3.65
C ILE A 262 -5.43 -20.55 -4.69
N GLU A 263 -5.92 -19.37 -4.34
CA GLU A 263 -5.84 -18.17 -5.17
C GLU A 263 -5.01 -17.09 -4.46
N ALA A 264 -4.07 -16.49 -5.16
CA ALA A 264 -3.27 -15.38 -4.68
C ALA A 264 -3.60 -14.10 -5.44
N VAL A 265 -4.10 -13.11 -4.74
CA VAL A 265 -4.41 -11.77 -5.29
C VAL A 265 -3.16 -10.92 -5.18
N CYS A 266 -2.52 -10.59 -6.31
CA CYS A 266 -1.20 -9.97 -6.31
C CYS A 266 -0.96 -9.02 -7.50
N ASN A 267 0.16 -8.30 -7.45
CA ASN A 267 0.67 -7.62 -8.63
C ASN A 267 1.42 -8.63 -9.52
N VAL A 268 0.76 -9.10 -10.57
CA VAL A 268 1.31 -10.09 -11.50
C VAL A 268 2.50 -9.61 -12.34
N LYS A 269 2.84 -8.33 -12.28
CA LYS A 269 4.02 -7.78 -12.96
C LYS A 269 5.33 -8.06 -12.21
N ASN A 270 5.26 -8.43 -10.93
CA ASN A 270 6.43 -8.74 -10.13
C ASN A 270 6.94 -10.14 -10.47
N VAL A 271 8.23 -10.24 -10.78
CA VAL A 271 8.92 -11.50 -11.05
C VAL A 271 9.91 -11.80 -9.94
N LEU A 272 10.26 -13.09 -9.78
CA LEU A 272 11.13 -13.55 -8.70
C LEU A 272 12.58 -13.12 -8.93
N CYS A 273 13.11 -13.38 -10.12
CA CYS A 273 14.52 -13.30 -10.47
C CYS A 273 14.82 -12.26 -11.56
N GLY A 274 16.12 -12.08 -11.85
CA GLY A 274 16.62 -11.21 -12.92
C GLY A 274 16.76 -9.74 -12.53
N PRO A 275 17.03 -8.84 -13.50
CA PRO A 275 17.28 -7.42 -13.23
C PRO A 275 16.10 -6.70 -12.58
N ARG A 276 14.88 -7.15 -12.84
CA ARG A 276 13.63 -6.66 -12.23
C ARG A 276 13.10 -7.62 -11.17
N GLY A 277 13.95 -8.53 -10.66
CA GLY A 277 13.61 -9.47 -9.61
C GLY A 277 13.25 -8.77 -8.30
N VAL A 278 12.38 -9.42 -7.51
CA VAL A 278 11.77 -8.85 -6.32
C VAL A 278 12.78 -8.38 -5.28
N ALA A 279 13.92 -9.07 -5.12
CA ALA A 279 14.97 -8.65 -4.20
C ALA A 279 15.54 -7.28 -4.58
N ARG A 280 15.81 -7.05 -5.87
CA ARG A 280 16.39 -5.78 -6.37
C ARG A 280 15.39 -4.62 -6.33
N VAL A 281 14.13 -4.88 -6.65
CA VAL A 281 13.10 -3.83 -6.73
C VAL A 281 12.57 -3.45 -5.35
N TYR A 282 12.37 -4.41 -4.46
CA TYR A 282 11.69 -4.20 -3.18
C TYR A 282 12.53 -4.47 -1.94
N GLY A 283 13.75 -5.03 -2.08
CA GLY A 283 14.67 -5.23 -0.97
C GLY A 283 15.01 -3.94 -0.23
N PRO A 284 15.42 -2.86 -0.93
CA PRO A 284 15.79 -1.59 -0.29
C PRO A 284 14.69 -1.01 0.61
N GLN A 285 13.43 -1.00 0.17
CA GLN A 285 12.32 -0.48 0.99
C GLN A 285 12.02 -1.33 2.23
N LYS A 286 12.54 -2.57 2.29
CA LYS A 286 12.44 -3.46 3.44
C LYS A 286 13.67 -3.41 4.34
N GLY A 287 14.61 -2.51 4.05
CA GLY A 287 15.81 -2.26 4.84
C GLY A 287 17.06 -2.99 4.34
N ALA A 288 17.04 -3.64 3.16
CA ALA A 288 18.22 -4.31 2.63
C ALA A 288 19.32 -3.33 2.21
N THR A 289 20.57 -3.61 2.61
CA THR A 289 21.74 -2.96 2.00
C THR A 289 21.97 -3.48 0.57
N PRO A 290 22.81 -2.80 -0.25
CA PRO A 290 23.13 -3.31 -1.58
C PRO A 290 23.66 -4.75 -1.58
N GLU A 291 24.52 -5.10 -0.62
CA GLU A 291 25.09 -6.43 -0.45
C GLU A 291 24.02 -7.47 -0.08
N GLN A 292 23.08 -7.09 0.78
CA GLN A 292 21.94 -7.94 1.15
C GLN A 292 20.98 -8.14 -0.04
N VAL A 293 20.81 -7.14 -0.89
CA VAL A 293 20.04 -7.27 -2.14
C VAL A 293 20.65 -8.30 -3.06
N ASP A 294 21.97 -8.26 -3.26
CA ASP A 294 22.66 -9.25 -4.10
C ASP A 294 22.62 -10.67 -3.51
N LEU A 295 22.79 -10.79 -2.19
CA LEU A 295 22.64 -12.06 -1.48
C LEU A 295 21.23 -12.63 -1.67
N LEU A 296 20.19 -11.83 -1.45
CA LEU A 296 18.80 -12.26 -1.64
C LEU A 296 18.49 -12.63 -3.09
N ALA A 297 19.00 -11.84 -4.05
CA ALA A 297 18.81 -12.13 -5.47
C ALA A 297 19.41 -13.51 -5.83
N ALA A 298 20.65 -13.79 -5.41
CA ALA A 298 21.28 -15.08 -5.63
C ALA A 298 20.54 -16.23 -4.91
N ALA A 299 20.04 -16.01 -3.70
CA ALA A 299 19.28 -17.00 -2.95
C ALA A 299 17.92 -17.33 -3.63
N LEU A 300 17.25 -16.34 -4.18
CA LEU A 300 16.00 -16.53 -4.94
C LEU A 300 16.25 -17.17 -6.31
N ASP A 301 17.36 -16.86 -6.97
CA ASP A 301 17.81 -17.56 -8.19
C ASP A 301 18.05 -19.06 -7.90
N ARG A 302 18.67 -19.38 -6.75
CA ARG A 302 18.86 -20.76 -6.31
C ARG A 302 17.53 -21.47 -6.07
N LEU A 303 16.58 -20.83 -5.37
CA LEU A 303 15.24 -21.36 -5.17
C LEU A 303 14.56 -21.66 -6.51
N ALA A 304 14.63 -20.73 -7.47
CA ALA A 304 14.02 -20.91 -8.78
C ALA A 304 14.62 -22.12 -9.54
N LEU A 305 15.94 -22.27 -9.50
CA LEU A 305 16.66 -23.39 -10.14
C LEU A 305 16.23 -24.74 -9.54
N VAL A 306 16.20 -24.85 -8.21
CA VAL A 306 15.78 -26.07 -7.51
C VAL A 306 14.32 -26.38 -7.73
N ALA A 307 13.46 -25.36 -7.69
CA ALA A 307 12.04 -25.53 -7.98
C ALA A 307 11.78 -25.98 -9.43
N GLN A 308 12.53 -25.46 -10.40
CA GLN A 308 12.43 -25.86 -11.80
C GLN A 308 12.75 -27.36 -11.99
N SER A 309 13.79 -27.85 -11.33
CA SER A 309 14.16 -29.27 -11.37
C SER A 309 13.06 -30.17 -10.79
N THR A 310 12.38 -29.70 -9.72
CA THR A 310 11.35 -30.46 -9.01
C THR A 310 10.00 -30.41 -9.73
N LEU A 311 9.58 -29.22 -10.21
CA LEU A 311 8.26 -28.98 -10.78
C LEU A 311 8.23 -29.05 -12.31
N ARG A 312 9.39 -29.11 -12.96
CA ARG A 312 9.56 -29.01 -14.42
C ARG A 312 8.89 -27.74 -15.00
N ARG A 313 8.87 -26.68 -14.19
CA ARG A 313 8.27 -25.38 -14.54
C ARG A 313 9.19 -24.25 -14.12
N ASP A 314 9.46 -23.32 -15.02
CA ASP A 314 10.16 -22.08 -14.70
C ASP A 314 9.25 -21.16 -13.91
N ILE A 315 9.68 -20.78 -12.68
CA ILE A 315 9.03 -19.81 -11.83
C ILE A 315 9.86 -18.53 -11.68
N SER A 316 11.04 -18.46 -12.25
CA SER A 316 11.96 -17.32 -12.11
C SER A 316 11.40 -16.03 -12.66
N SER A 317 10.76 -16.10 -13.83
CA SER A 317 10.19 -14.98 -14.57
C SER A 317 8.67 -15.05 -14.72
N ALA A 318 8.04 -16.05 -14.08
CA ALA A 318 6.59 -16.24 -14.18
C ALA A 318 5.84 -15.02 -13.59
N PRO A 319 4.76 -14.52 -14.25
CA PRO A 319 3.99 -13.41 -13.78
C PRO A 319 3.48 -13.62 -12.36
N GLY A 320 3.83 -12.71 -11.43
CA GLY A 320 3.45 -12.77 -10.03
C GLY A 320 4.37 -13.61 -9.14
N SER A 321 5.37 -14.34 -9.68
CA SER A 321 6.29 -15.13 -8.87
C SER A 321 7.04 -14.31 -7.82
N GLY A 322 7.33 -13.04 -8.12
CA GLY A 322 7.97 -12.10 -7.19
C GLY A 322 7.01 -11.44 -6.19
N ALA A 323 5.69 -11.70 -6.26
CA ALA A 323 4.75 -11.07 -5.35
C ALA A 323 5.12 -11.33 -3.89
N SER A 324 5.04 -10.28 -3.06
CA SER A 324 5.30 -10.35 -1.61
C SER A 324 6.64 -11.02 -1.25
N GLY A 325 7.73 -10.53 -1.88
CA GLY A 325 9.07 -11.06 -1.58
C GLY A 325 9.32 -12.48 -2.07
N GLY A 326 8.60 -12.89 -3.13
CA GLY A 326 8.67 -14.22 -3.70
C GLY A 326 7.66 -15.21 -3.12
N LEU A 327 6.79 -14.80 -2.17
CA LEU A 327 5.70 -15.66 -1.69
C LEU A 327 4.88 -16.22 -2.86
N GLY A 328 4.70 -15.42 -3.95
CA GLY A 328 4.05 -15.86 -5.18
C GLY A 328 4.68 -17.11 -5.78
N ALA A 329 6.01 -17.23 -5.77
CA ALA A 329 6.72 -18.43 -6.23
C ALA A 329 6.41 -19.62 -5.32
N GLY A 330 6.48 -19.47 -4.00
CA GLY A 330 6.10 -20.53 -3.05
C GLY A 330 4.66 -21.01 -3.26
N LEU A 331 3.72 -20.07 -3.49
CA LEU A 331 2.33 -20.38 -3.78
C LEU A 331 2.16 -21.09 -5.13
N MET A 332 2.93 -20.72 -6.16
CA MET A 332 2.95 -21.43 -7.44
C MET A 332 3.43 -22.88 -7.25
N MET A 333 4.38 -23.14 -6.36
CA MET A 333 4.85 -24.51 -6.04
C MET A 333 3.74 -25.35 -5.40
N LEU A 334 2.80 -24.73 -4.66
CA LEU A 334 1.60 -25.39 -4.14
C LEU A 334 0.47 -25.54 -5.18
N GLY A 335 0.68 -25.08 -6.42
CA GLY A 335 -0.35 -25.11 -7.46
C GLY A 335 -1.35 -23.96 -7.40
N ALA A 336 -1.07 -22.90 -6.66
CA ALA A 336 -1.94 -21.75 -6.54
C ALA A 336 -2.10 -21.02 -7.90
N ARG A 337 -3.31 -20.47 -8.11
CA ARG A 337 -3.61 -19.55 -9.20
C ARG A 337 -3.31 -18.12 -8.78
N LEU A 338 -2.33 -17.49 -9.41
CA LEU A 338 -2.05 -16.09 -9.20
C LEU A 338 -2.98 -15.24 -10.07
N ARG A 339 -3.66 -14.29 -9.43
CA ARG A 339 -4.63 -13.42 -10.09
C ARG A 339 -4.19 -11.98 -10.02
N ALA A 340 -4.37 -11.27 -11.14
CA ALA A 340 -4.17 -9.83 -11.13
C ALA A 340 -5.13 -9.18 -10.12
N ARG A 341 -4.59 -8.27 -9.35
CA ARG A 341 -5.32 -7.52 -8.32
C ARG A 341 -6.62 -6.89 -8.85
N SER A 342 -6.56 -6.25 -10.02
CA SER A 342 -7.70 -5.62 -10.67
C SER A 342 -8.85 -6.60 -10.94
N ASP A 343 -8.52 -7.82 -11.38
CA ASP A 343 -9.52 -8.82 -11.77
C ASP A 343 -10.17 -9.43 -10.52
N ALA A 344 -9.36 -9.73 -9.50
CA ALA A 344 -9.84 -10.27 -8.24
C ALA A 344 -10.74 -9.26 -7.50
N ILE A 345 -10.34 -7.98 -7.43
CA ILE A 345 -11.15 -6.94 -6.80
C ILE A 345 -12.46 -6.73 -7.54
N ASN A 346 -12.44 -6.79 -8.88
CA ASN A 346 -13.66 -6.68 -9.65
C ASN A 346 -14.64 -7.80 -9.31
N GLU A 347 -14.16 -9.03 -9.24
CA GLU A 347 -15.00 -10.19 -8.92
C GLU A 347 -15.50 -10.17 -7.47
N TYR A 348 -14.59 -9.92 -6.51
CA TYR A 348 -14.92 -10.03 -5.09
C TYR A 348 -15.69 -8.84 -4.52
N PHE A 349 -15.56 -7.65 -5.10
CA PHE A 349 -16.20 -6.43 -4.59
C PHE A 349 -17.17 -5.80 -5.60
N GLU A 350 -17.54 -6.51 -6.68
CA GLU A 350 -18.43 -6.01 -7.74
C GLU A 350 -17.98 -4.62 -8.25
N PHE A 351 -16.66 -4.43 -8.39
CA PHE A 351 -16.07 -3.11 -8.63
C PHE A 351 -16.64 -2.44 -9.87
N ASP A 352 -16.79 -3.17 -11.00
CA ASP A 352 -17.34 -2.62 -12.25
C ASP A 352 -18.81 -2.21 -12.10
N ARG A 353 -19.60 -2.93 -11.29
CA ARG A 353 -21.02 -2.63 -11.05
C ARG A 353 -21.23 -1.26 -10.40
N VAL A 354 -20.29 -0.82 -9.57
CA VAL A 354 -20.34 0.52 -8.96
C VAL A 354 -20.20 1.60 -10.04
N PHE A 355 -19.41 1.35 -11.09
CA PHE A 355 -19.21 2.27 -12.22
C PHE A 355 -20.30 2.16 -13.31
N GLU A 356 -21.25 1.23 -13.22
CA GLU A 356 -22.45 1.24 -14.06
C GLU A 356 -23.37 2.42 -13.73
N LYS A 357 -23.32 2.89 -12.48
CA LYS A 357 -24.00 4.12 -12.05
C LYS A 357 -23.27 5.34 -12.55
N GLN A 358 -24.00 6.39 -12.86
CA GLN A 358 -23.41 7.67 -13.21
C GLN A 358 -22.91 8.37 -11.94
N TRP A 359 -21.68 8.87 -11.99
CA TRP A 359 -21.04 9.68 -10.96
C TRP A 359 -20.60 11.00 -11.58
N ASP A 360 -20.89 12.12 -10.91
CA ASP A 360 -20.41 13.42 -11.33
C ASP A 360 -18.95 13.58 -10.96
N PHE A 361 -18.61 13.05 -9.77
CA PHE A 361 -17.27 13.13 -9.18
C PHE A 361 -16.83 11.80 -8.62
N VAL A 362 -15.56 11.50 -8.77
CA VAL A 362 -14.87 10.41 -8.08
C VAL A 362 -13.70 10.98 -7.32
N ILE A 363 -13.67 10.79 -6.01
CA ILE A 363 -12.53 11.12 -5.16
C ILE A 363 -11.82 9.83 -4.82
N THR A 364 -10.56 9.72 -5.22
CA THR A 364 -9.69 8.62 -4.84
C THR A 364 -8.52 9.13 -3.99
N ALA A 365 -7.83 8.24 -3.29
CA ALA A 365 -6.68 8.62 -2.47
C ALA A 365 -5.67 7.50 -2.35
N GLU A 366 -4.40 7.85 -2.15
CA GLU A 366 -3.32 6.92 -1.77
C GLU A 366 -2.17 7.64 -1.06
N GLY A 367 -1.28 6.88 -0.39
CA GLY A 367 -0.15 7.44 0.35
C GLY A 367 0.86 8.18 -0.53
N SER A 368 1.12 7.73 -1.77
CA SER A 368 2.04 8.38 -2.70
C SER A 368 1.58 8.22 -4.15
N LEU A 369 1.49 9.34 -4.87
CA LEU A 369 1.35 9.41 -6.33
C LEU A 369 2.73 9.63 -6.95
N ASP A 370 3.15 8.71 -7.82
CA ASP A 370 4.45 8.70 -8.47
C ASP A 370 4.41 7.91 -9.80
N SER A 371 5.57 7.68 -10.41
CA SER A 371 5.70 6.89 -11.64
C SER A 371 5.17 5.46 -11.51
N GLN A 372 5.19 4.86 -10.30
CA GLN A 372 4.65 3.53 -10.04
C GLN A 372 3.12 3.51 -10.01
N SER A 373 2.48 4.65 -9.75
CA SER A 373 1.02 4.75 -9.67
C SER A 373 0.35 4.38 -10.99
N THR A 374 0.99 4.66 -12.12
CA THR A 374 0.51 4.28 -13.46
C THR A 374 0.63 2.79 -13.76
N GLN A 375 1.39 2.03 -12.96
CA GLN A 375 1.70 0.62 -13.19
C GLN A 375 0.71 -0.36 -12.55
N GLY A 376 -0.54 0.09 -12.31
CA GLY A 376 -1.62 -0.77 -11.82
C GLY A 376 -1.94 -0.59 -10.34
N LYS A 377 -1.62 0.57 -9.75
CA LYS A 377 -2.17 0.94 -8.44
C LYS A 377 -3.68 1.21 -8.55
N MET A 378 -4.39 1.04 -7.44
CA MET A 378 -5.86 1.12 -7.42
C MET A 378 -6.40 2.48 -7.81
N THR A 379 -5.74 3.56 -7.43
CA THR A 379 -6.10 4.94 -7.80
C THR A 379 -6.21 5.14 -9.32
N THR A 380 -5.24 4.63 -10.07
CA THR A 380 -5.28 4.72 -11.55
C THR A 380 -6.29 3.76 -12.17
N GLU A 381 -6.58 2.64 -11.51
CA GLU A 381 -7.61 1.70 -11.96
C GLU A 381 -9.03 2.28 -11.79
N VAL A 382 -9.28 2.96 -10.66
CA VAL A 382 -10.49 3.79 -10.45
C VAL A 382 -10.61 4.83 -11.56
N ALA A 383 -9.53 5.56 -11.82
CA ALA A 383 -9.55 6.63 -12.82
C ALA A 383 -9.86 6.13 -14.24
N ARG A 384 -9.32 4.98 -14.65
CA ARG A 384 -9.62 4.37 -15.95
C ARG A 384 -11.09 4.00 -16.10
N ARG A 385 -11.71 3.42 -15.05
CA ARG A 385 -13.13 3.07 -15.04
C ARG A 385 -14.02 4.29 -15.08
N ALA A 386 -13.73 5.27 -14.22
CA ALA A 386 -14.45 6.54 -14.16
C ALA A 386 -14.41 7.29 -15.50
N LYS A 387 -13.22 7.34 -16.14
CA LYS A 387 -13.02 7.97 -17.47
C LYS A 387 -13.92 7.36 -18.54
N ARG A 388 -14.11 6.02 -18.55
CA ARG A 388 -14.98 5.33 -19.52
C ARG A 388 -16.46 5.74 -19.38
N ARG A 389 -16.84 6.26 -18.22
CA ARG A 389 -18.20 6.69 -17.89
C ARG A 389 -18.36 8.21 -17.81
N GLY A 390 -17.33 8.96 -18.16
CA GLY A 390 -17.35 10.43 -18.20
C GLY A 390 -17.22 11.12 -16.83
N ALA A 391 -17.07 10.36 -15.74
CA ALA A 391 -16.92 10.92 -14.40
C ALA A 391 -15.56 11.63 -14.23
N GLN A 392 -15.58 12.76 -13.49
CA GLN A 392 -14.37 13.54 -13.19
C GLN A 392 -13.66 12.95 -11.97
N VAL A 393 -12.36 12.67 -12.06
CA VAL A 393 -11.59 12.04 -11.00
C VAL A 393 -10.59 13.01 -10.40
N VAL A 394 -10.62 13.16 -9.08
CA VAL A 394 -9.63 13.88 -8.28
C VAL A 394 -8.95 12.92 -7.32
N ALA A 395 -7.62 13.01 -7.20
CA ALA A 395 -6.87 12.20 -6.27
C ALA A 395 -6.26 13.03 -5.13
N LEU A 396 -6.36 12.50 -3.91
CA LEU A 396 -5.67 12.99 -2.72
C LEU A 396 -4.45 12.12 -2.48
N ALA A 397 -3.30 12.71 -2.24
CA ALA A 397 -2.07 11.99 -1.98
C ALA A 397 -1.36 12.50 -0.72
N GLY A 398 -0.72 11.61 0.02
CA GLY A 398 0.22 12.01 1.08
C GLY A 398 1.41 12.73 0.44
N THR A 399 2.08 12.07 -0.48
CA THR A 399 3.23 12.59 -1.22
C THR A 399 2.95 12.59 -2.72
N ILE A 400 3.44 13.61 -3.41
CA ILE A 400 3.46 13.68 -4.88
C ILE A 400 4.93 13.57 -5.30
N GLY A 401 5.29 12.46 -5.91
CA GLY A 401 6.63 12.15 -6.36
C GLY A 401 6.83 12.38 -7.86
N GLU A 402 8.04 12.12 -8.31
CA GLU A 402 8.41 12.21 -9.72
C GLU A 402 7.57 11.25 -10.59
N GLY A 403 7.12 11.72 -11.75
CA GLY A 403 6.29 10.95 -12.66
C GLY A 403 4.80 10.85 -12.28
N ALA A 404 4.34 11.57 -11.26
CA ALA A 404 2.93 11.63 -10.89
C ALA A 404 2.03 12.15 -12.04
N ASP A 405 2.56 13.01 -12.91
CA ASP A 405 1.85 13.55 -14.07
C ASP A 405 1.35 12.47 -15.05
N GLY A 406 1.99 11.31 -15.05
CA GLY A 406 1.52 10.15 -15.80
C GLY A 406 0.10 9.72 -15.43
N CYS A 407 -0.37 10.08 -14.23
CA CYS A 407 -1.72 9.78 -13.75
C CYS A 407 -2.83 10.53 -14.54
N TYR A 408 -2.52 11.66 -15.16
CA TYR A 408 -3.45 12.37 -16.04
C TYR A 408 -3.84 11.50 -17.25
N GLY A 409 -2.88 10.77 -17.82
CA GLY A 409 -3.14 9.80 -18.89
C GLY A 409 -4.09 8.68 -18.48
N ALA A 410 -4.03 8.24 -17.23
CA ALA A 410 -4.92 7.23 -16.68
C ALA A 410 -6.35 7.72 -16.46
N GLY A 411 -6.59 9.04 -16.42
CA GLY A 411 -7.93 9.64 -16.28
C GLY A 411 -8.12 10.47 -15.02
N ILE A 412 -7.13 10.58 -14.14
CA ILE A 412 -7.14 11.55 -13.05
C ILE A 412 -7.11 12.95 -13.66
N LYS A 413 -8.04 13.82 -13.28
CA LYS A 413 -8.16 15.19 -13.82
C LYS A 413 -7.41 16.21 -12.99
N ALA A 414 -7.30 15.97 -11.70
CA ALA A 414 -6.51 16.76 -10.77
C ALA A 414 -6.05 15.88 -9.61
N PHE A 415 -4.92 16.22 -9.05
CA PHE A 415 -4.46 15.62 -7.80
C PHE A 415 -3.84 16.70 -6.91
N THR A 416 -3.87 16.48 -5.61
CA THR A 416 -3.25 17.37 -4.63
C THR A 416 -2.70 16.60 -3.46
N SER A 417 -1.66 17.15 -2.81
CA SER A 417 -1.20 16.64 -1.54
C SER A 417 -2.17 17.05 -0.41
N ILE A 418 -2.36 16.15 0.55
CA ILE A 418 -3.10 16.43 1.79
C ILE A 418 -2.28 17.26 2.78
N MET A 419 -0.99 17.40 2.55
CA MET A 419 -0.09 18.10 3.45
C MET A 419 -0.43 19.60 3.54
N ARG A 420 -0.43 20.14 4.76
CA ARG A 420 -0.68 21.57 5.01
C ARG A 420 0.59 22.41 4.90
N GLY A 421 1.75 21.80 5.12
CA GLY A 421 3.07 22.39 5.14
C GLY A 421 4.14 21.33 5.36
N PRO A 422 5.38 21.71 5.60
CA PRO A 422 6.44 20.76 5.95
C PRO A 422 6.12 20.03 7.25
N LEU A 423 6.07 18.71 7.19
CA LEU A 423 5.90 17.78 8.31
C LEU A 423 6.88 16.63 8.13
N THR A 424 7.36 16.08 9.21
CA THR A 424 8.05 14.80 9.17
C THR A 424 7.06 13.67 8.82
N LEU A 425 7.56 12.53 8.34
CA LEU A 425 6.71 11.39 8.02
C LEU A 425 5.93 10.91 9.24
N ASP A 426 6.57 10.85 10.42
CA ASP A 426 5.93 10.38 11.65
C ASP A 426 4.81 11.34 12.10
N GLU A 427 5.02 12.65 12.01
CA GLU A 427 3.97 13.65 12.27
C GLU A 427 2.80 13.53 11.28
N ALA A 428 3.09 13.31 10.00
CA ALA A 428 2.09 13.14 8.97
C ALA A 428 1.26 11.86 9.20
N ILE A 429 1.89 10.75 9.59
CA ILE A 429 1.24 9.49 9.92
C ILE A 429 0.22 9.68 11.05
N VAL A 430 0.59 10.36 12.13
CA VAL A 430 -0.30 10.62 13.28
C VAL A 430 -1.48 11.51 12.89
N GLN A 431 -1.28 12.44 11.96
CA GLN A 431 -2.30 13.43 11.57
C GLN A 431 -3.10 13.04 10.32
N THR A 432 -2.86 11.88 9.72
CA THR A 432 -3.36 11.51 8.39
C THR A 432 -4.87 11.68 8.26
N GLU A 433 -5.67 11.26 9.23
CA GLU A 433 -7.12 11.39 9.19
C GLU A 433 -7.56 12.85 9.02
N ASN A 434 -7.00 13.74 9.85
CA ASN A 434 -7.31 15.17 9.78
C ASN A 434 -6.80 15.81 8.48
N LEU A 435 -5.63 15.41 8.00
CA LEU A 435 -5.05 15.89 6.74
C LEU A 435 -5.91 15.47 5.54
N VAL A 436 -6.39 14.23 5.51
CA VAL A 436 -7.31 13.72 4.47
C VAL A 436 -8.63 14.48 4.49
N LYS A 437 -9.23 14.64 5.68
CA LYS A 437 -10.47 15.37 5.87
C LYS A 437 -10.39 16.82 5.35
N ASP A 438 -9.33 17.53 5.71
CA ASP A 438 -9.12 18.92 5.27
C ASP A 438 -8.77 19.00 3.77
N GLY A 439 -8.01 18.03 3.26
CA GLY A 439 -7.72 17.92 1.82
C GLY A 439 -9.00 17.75 1.01
N ALA A 440 -9.90 16.87 1.45
CA ALA A 440 -11.20 16.66 0.82
C ALA A 440 -12.08 17.92 0.87
N GLU A 441 -12.15 18.58 2.03
CA GLU A 441 -12.87 19.86 2.16
C GLU A 441 -12.38 20.90 1.15
N LYS A 442 -11.06 21.10 1.04
CA LYS A 442 -10.45 22.07 0.11
C LYS A 442 -10.79 21.74 -1.35
N VAL A 443 -10.70 20.46 -1.73
CA VAL A 443 -11.04 20.01 -3.08
C VAL A 443 -12.50 20.31 -3.38
N VAL A 444 -13.42 19.96 -2.49
CA VAL A 444 -14.85 20.21 -2.70
C VAL A 444 -15.13 21.71 -2.81
N ARG A 445 -14.51 22.56 -1.98
CA ARG A 445 -14.65 24.03 -2.08
C ARG A 445 -14.19 24.55 -3.45
N MET A 446 -13.06 24.06 -3.98
CA MET A 446 -12.58 24.43 -5.33
C MET A 446 -13.56 24.00 -6.43
N ILE A 447 -14.13 22.80 -6.31
CA ILE A 447 -15.15 22.30 -7.22
C ILE A 447 -16.38 23.20 -7.22
N MET A 448 -16.87 23.57 -6.04
CA MET A 448 -18.04 24.45 -5.91
C MET A 448 -17.79 25.84 -6.52
N VAL A 449 -16.60 26.39 -6.38
CA VAL A 449 -16.20 27.64 -7.06
C VAL A 449 -16.27 27.48 -8.59
N GLY A 450 -15.74 26.38 -9.11
CA GLY A 450 -15.79 26.10 -10.55
C GLY A 450 -17.22 25.94 -11.09
N LEU A 451 -18.07 25.25 -10.37
CA LEU A 451 -19.49 25.08 -10.72
C LEU A 451 -20.25 26.43 -10.70
N ALA A 452 -20.02 27.27 -9.69
CA ALA A 452 -20.61 28.60 -9.59
C ALA A 452 -20.19 29.50 -10.76
N LEU A 453 -18.93 29.47 -11.18
CA LEU A 453 -18.43 30.19 -12.34
C LEU A 453 -19.06 29.68 -13.65
N GLY A 454 -19.12 28.36 -13.82
CA GLY A 454 -19.74 27.74 -15.01
C GLY A 454 -21.21 28.13 -15.18
N ASN A 455 -21.99 28.25 -14.10
CA ASN A 455 -23.38 28.65 -14.15
C ASN A 455 -23.58 30.13 -14.48
N ARG A 456 -22.62 31.03 -14.12
CA ARG A 456 -22.65 32.42 -14.53
C ARG A 456 -22.53 32.63 -16.04
N HIS A 457 -21.80 31.78 -16.71
CA HIS A 457 -21.60 31.84 -18.16
C HIS A 457 -22.72 31.18 -18.98
N ARG A 458 -23.65 30.47 -18.33
CA ARG A 458 -24.79 29.83 -18.97
C ARG A 458 -26.09 30.67 -18.85
N ARG A 459 -26.08 31.68 -18.00
CA ARG A 459 -27.14 32.72 -17.91
C ARG A 459 -26.77 33.92 -18.74
#